data_9811468e0bd15ac9a9fe8ce57b45c82c
#
_entry.id   9811468e0bd15ac9a9fe8ce57b45c82c
#
_cell.length_a   1.000
_cell.length_b   1.000
_cell.length_c   1.000
_cell.angle_alpha   90.00
_cell.angle_beta   90.00
_cell.angle_gamma   90.00
#
_symmetry.space_group_name_H-M   'P 1'
#
loop_
_entity.id
_entity.type
_entity.pdbx_description
1 polymer ?
#
loop_
_entity_poly.entity_id
_entity_poly.type
_entity_poly.pdbx_seq_one_letter_code
_entity_poly.pdbx_strand_id
1 'polypeptide(L)'
;MKNFKRLTALVLAVLMLISTVACGSSAANDSTTQAASTSAFDVMSQFNEVSTSYPLTVTDQAGRTVTFEKAPEKIASSYYISTSLLLALGLKDKLVGIEAKANTRNIYKLAAPSIVSLPNMGTAKEFNTEACVAAAPDVVFLPMKLKKAADTHEGLGIKAVVVNPEDATLLKECITLVGKITNTIGRSDALNNSIDTFLADNKAKLAGE
;
A
#
# COMPACT_ATOMS: atom_id res chain seq x y z
N MET A 1 15.47 -34.06 35.37
CA MET A 1 14.31 -34.96 35.20
C MET A 1 13.03 -34.50 35.91
N LYS A 2 13.07 -33.63 36.93
CA LYS A 2 11.85 -33.12 37.63
C LYS A 2 11.04 -32.09 36.80
N ASN A 3 11.67 -31.35 35.90
CA ASN A 3 10.98 -30.30 35.13
C ASN A 3 10.24 -30.83 33.89
N PHE A 4 10.65 -31.98 33.36
CA PHE A 4 10.00 -32.65 32.23
C PHE A 4 8.61 -33.20 32.57
N LYS A 5 8.46 -33.74 33.79
CA LYS A 5 7.17 -34.28 34.28
C LYS A 5 6.13 -33.19 34.54
N ARG A 6 6.56 -31.97 34.86
CA ARG A 6 5.64 -30.81 35.07
C ARG A 6 5.15 -30.21 33.75
N LEU A 7 5.98 -30.26 32.69
CA LEU A 7 5.62 -29.80 31.37
C LEU A 7 4.61 -30.72 30.68
N THR A 8 4.77 -32.03 30.80
CA THR A 8 3.80 -33.03 30.30
C THR A 8 2.45 -32.97 31.00
N ALA A 9 2.42 -32.69 32.30
CA ALA A 9 1.17 -32.52 33.05
C ALA A 9 0.40 -31.24 32.61
N LEU A 10 1.10 -30.16 32.27
CA LEU A 10 0.47 -28.90 31.79
C LEU A 10 -0.11 -29.05 30.38
N VAL A 11 0.55 -29.76 29.50
CA VAL A 11 0.08 -30.03 28.14
C VAL A 11 -1.15 -30.95 28.14
N LEU A 12 -1.22 -31.93 29.03
CA LEU A 12 -2.41 -32.81 29.16
C LEU A 12 -3.61 -32.07 29.76
N ALA A 13 -3.41 -31.09 30.64
CA ALA A 13 -4.50 -30.30 31.21
C ALA A 13 -5.14 -29.34 30.21
N VAL A 14 -4.37 -28.84 29.23
CA VAL A 14 -4.88 -27.96 28.15
C VAL A 14 -5.68 -28.76 27.11
N LEU A 15 -5.31 -30.03 26.87
CA LEU A 15 -6.04 -30.92 25.94
C LEU A 15 -7.39 -31.41 26.46
N MET A 16 -7.61 -31.44 27.77
CA MET A 16 -8.88 -31.86 28.37
C MET A 16 -9.95 -30.75 28.47
N LEU A 17 -9.61 -29.51 28.21
CA LEU A 17 -10.56 -28.38 28.23
C LEU A 17 -11.30 -28.14 26.90
N ILE A 18 -11.01 -28.92 25.85
CA ILE A 18 -11.62 -28.76 24.51
C ILE A 18 -12.76 -29.75 24.24
N SER A 19 -13.10 -30.66 25.16
CA SER A 19 -14.01 -31.80 24.90
C SER A 19 -15.37 -31.77 25.61
N THR A 20 -15.89 -30.62 26.03
CA THR A 20 -17.23 -30.54 26.61
C THR A 20 -18.08 -29.41 26.03
N VAL A 21 -18.34 -29.45 24.70
CA VAL A 21 -19.56 -28.87 24.14
C VAL A 21 -20.00 -29.73 22.95
N ALA A 22 -20.75 -30.77 23.24
CA ALA A 22 -21.58 -31.46 22.28
C ALA A 22 -22.74 -32.11 23.02
N CYS A 23 -23.90 -31.48 23.03
CA CYS A 23 -25.23 -32.10 22.88
C CYS A 23 -26.32 -31.05 23.15
N GLY A 24 -27.23 -30.90 22.20
CA GLY A 24 -28.50 -30.23 22.43
C GLY A 24 -29.17 -29.69 21.17
N SER A 25 -29.77 -30.59 20.40
CA SER A 25 -31.05 -30.49 19.61
C SER A 25 -31.37 -29.24 18.79
N SER A 26 -31.53 -29.49 17.50
CA SER A 26 -32.66 -29.18 16.59
C SER A 26 -32.97 -27.75 16.17
N ALA A 27 -32.89 -27.61 14.87
CA ALA A 27 -33.74 -26.85 13.95
C ALA A 27 -33.35 -25.42 13.58
N ALA A 28 -33.27 -25.30 12.31
CA ALA A 28 -33.41 -24.17 11.42
C ALA A 28 -32.11 -23.73 10.71
N ASN A 29 -32.12 -24.04 9.40
CA ASN A 29 -31.20 -23.49 8.41
C ASN A 29 -31.13 -21.99 8.51
N ASP A 30 -29.93 -21.49 8.75
CA ASP A 30 -29.48 -20.23 8.17
C ASP A 30 -28.01 -20.35 7.84
N SER A 31 -27.74 -20.58 6.56
CA SER A 31 -26.37 -20.63 6.01
C SER A 31 -25.82 -19.23 5.88
N THR A 32 -25.53 -18.60 6.99
CA THR A 32 -24.67 -17.42 6.99
C THR A 32 -23.23 -17.92 6.90
N THR A 33 -22.74 -18.04 5.69
CA THR A 33 -21.31 -18.14 5.41
C THR A 33 -20.65 -16.88 5.99
N GLN A 34 -20.16 -16.97 7.20
CA GLN A 34 -19.27 -15.99 7.78
C GLN A 34 -17.96 -16.11 7.02
N ALA A 35 -17.88 -15.44 5.86
CA ALA A 35 -16.65 -15.18 5.18
C ALA A 35 -15.79 -14.42 6.18
N ALA A 36 -14.76 -15.09 6.71
CA ALA A 36 -13.71 -14.43 7.47
C ALA A 36 -13.21 -13.27 6.60
N SER A 37 -13.57 -12.06 6.95
CA SER A 37 -13.03 -10.86 6.34
C SER A 37 -11.58 -10.72 6.79
N THR A 38 -10.71 -11.54 6.22
CA THR A 38 -9.27 -11.27 6.23
C THR A 38 -9.15 -9.93 5.54
N SER A 39 -8.82 -8.88 6.26
CA SER A 39 -8.69 -7.57 5.66
C SER A 39 -7.63 -7.67 4.55
N ALA A 40 -7.83 -6.99 3.43
CA ALA A 40 -6.82 -6.93 2.37
C ALA A 40 -5.44 -6.50 2.92
N PHE A 41 -5.43 -5.84 4.07
CA PHE A 41 -4.26 -5.44 4.81
C PHE A 41 -3.51 -6.63 5.45
N ASP A 42 -4.22 -7.64 5.98
CA ASP A 42 -3.60 -8.84 6.58
C ASP A 42 -2.97 -9.74 5.51
N VAL A 43 -3.55 -9.79 4.31
CA VAL A 43 -2.96 -10.51 3.18
C VAL A 43 -1.62 -9.89 2.78
N MET A 44 -1.53 -8.56 2.78
CA MET A 44 -0.31 -7.83 2.39
C MET A 44 0.84 -7.99 3.39
N SER A 45 0.58 -8.35 4.64
CA SER A 45 1.63 -8.60 5.65
C SER A 45 2.34 -9.96 5.49
N GLN A 46 1.81 -10.85 4.66
CA GLN A 46 2.33 -12.21 4.45
C GLN A 46 3.37 -12.33 3.32
N PHE A 47 3.61 -11.25 2.56
CA PHE A 47 4.59 -11.30 1.49
C PHE A 47 6.01 -11.15 2.05
N ASN A 48 6.88 -12.11 1.70
CA ASN A 48 8.31 -11.98 1.92
C ASN A 48 8.81 -10.78 1.11
N GLU A 49 9.22 -9.71 1.81
CA GLU A 49 9.75 -8.52 1.14
C GLU A 49 11.09 -8.85 0.49
N VAL A 50 11.11 -8.80 -0.84
CA VAL A 50 12.35 -8.76 -1.59
C VAL A 50 12.94 -7.37 -1.41
N SER A 51 14.13 -7.28 -0.81
CA SER A 51 14.76 -6.00 -0.51
C SER A 51 15.32 -5.33 -1.77
N THR A 52 15.07 -4.05 -1.91
CA THR A 52 15.72 -3.21 -2.91
C THR A 52 17.16 -2.90 -2.49
N SER A 53 18.11 -3.04 -3.42
CA SER A 53 19.48 -2.56 -3.20
C SER A 53 19.58 -1.07 -3.43
N TYR A 54 20.24 -0.36 -2.50
CA TYR A 54 20.56 1.07 -2.62
C TYR A 54 22.08 1.25 -2.71
N PRO A 55 22.58 2.33 -3.39
CA PRO A 55 21.81 3.37 -4.07
C PRO A 55 20.99 2.82 -5.24
N LEU A 56 19.77 3.32 -5.37
CA LEU A 56 18.83 2.95 -6.43
C LEU A 56 18.65 4.13 -7.38
N THR A 57 18.93 3.93 -8.66
CA THR A 57 18.61 4.90 -9.72
C THR A 57 17.44 4.39 -10.54
N VAL A 58 16.41 5.19 -10.67
CA VAL A 58 15.19 4.88 -11.45
C VAL A 58 14.93 5.95 -12.50
N THR A 59 14.24 5.55 -13.57
CA THR A 59 13.64 6.50 -14.52
C THR A 59 12.15 6.59 -14.19
N ASP A 60 11.66 7.81 -13.94
CA ASP A 60 10.24 8.05 -13.69
C ASP A 60 9.41 8.04 -15.00
N GLN A 61 8.09 8.06 -14.88
CA GLN A 61 7.21 8.00 -16.05
C GLN A 61 7.17 9.29 -16.89
N ALA A 62 7.91 10.33 -16.48
CA ALA A 62 8.19 11.52 -17.30
C ALA A 62 9.56 11.46 -17.99
N GLY A 63 10.29 10.35 -17.87
CA GLY A 63 11.62 10.14 -18.41
C GLY A 63 12.74 10.81 -17.62
N ARG A 64 12.50 11.19 -16.35
CA ARG A 64 13.49 11.83 -15.48
C ARG A 64 14.23 10.75 -14.66
N THR A 65 15.52 10.92 -14.47
CA THR A 65 16.33 10.01 -13.64
C THR A 65 16.40 10.53 -12.21
N VAL A 66 16.06 9.68 -11.24
CA VAL A 66 16.10 10.01 -9.81
C VAL A 66 16.88 8.94 -9.06
N THR A 67 17.83 9.35 -8.21
CA THR A 67 18.65 8.44 -7.40
C THR A 67 18.29 8.54 -5.92
N PHE A 68 18.11 7.39 -5.28
CA PHE A 68 17.82 7.23 -3.87
C PHE A 68 18.98 6.52 -3.19
N GLU A 69 19.59 7.13 -2.17
CA GLU A 69 20.68 6.53 -1.39
C GLU A 69 20.17 5.47 -0.40
N LYS A 70 18.91 5.56 -0.03
CA LYS A 70 18.19 4.65 0.87
C LYS A 70 16.68 4.68 0.59
N ALA A 71 15.94 3.74 1.17
CA ALA A 71 14.48 3.78 1.15
C ALA A 71 13.94 5.06 1.82
N PRO A 72 12.97 5.76 1.21
CA PRO A 72 12.37 6.94 1.83
C PRO A 72 11.57 6.56 3.09
N GLU A 73 11.73 7.37 4.13
CA GLU A 73 10.98 7.26 5.39
C GLU A 73 9.83 8.26 5.46
N LYS A 74 9.96 9.39 4.78
CA LYS A 74 8.94 10.43 4.70
C LYS A 74 8.48 10.59 3.25
N ILE A 75 7.23 10.31 2.99
CA ILE A 75 6.65 10.27 1.65
C ILE A 75 5.53 11.30 1.55
N ALA A 76 5.53 12.10 0.47
CA ALA A 76 4.41 12.98 0.14
C ALA A 76 3.80 12.59 -1.20
N SER A 77 2.52 12.94 -1.41
CA SER A 77 1.79 12.73 -2.66
C SER A 77 0.85 13.90 -2.94
N SER A 78 0.85 14.44 -4.14
CA SER A 78 -0.15 15.43 -4.59
C SER A 78 -1.19 14.83 -5.53
N TYR A 79 -1.22 13.51 -5.65
CA TYR A 79 -2.07 12.80 -6.61
C TYR A 79 -2.79 11.63 -5.96
N TYR A 80 -4.12 11.62 -6.04
CA TYR A 80 -4.94 10.63 -5.35
C TYR A 80 -4.65 9.18 -5.76
N ILE A 81 -4.23 8.92 -7.01
CA ILE A 81 -3.85 7.58 -7.44
C ILE A 81 -2.57 7.16 -6.73
N SER A 82 -1.57 8.05 -6.65
CA SER A 82 -0.34 7.76 -5.89
C SER A 82 -0.63 7.54 -4.41
N THR A 83 -1.47 8.37 -3.78
CA THR A 83 -1.86 8.19 -2.38
C THR A 83 -2.56 6.84 -2.17
N SER A 84 -3.51 6.46 -3.04
CA SER A 84 -4.18 5.17 -2.97
C SER A 84 -3.21 4.00 -3.14
N LEU A 85 -2.23 4.13 -4.05
CA LEU A 85 -1.19 3.13 -4.26
C LEU A 85 -0.29 2.99 -3.02
N LEU A 86 0.15 4.11 -2.43
CA LEU A 86 0.96 4.10 -1.21
C LEU A 86 0.22 3.42 -0.05
N LEU A 87 -1.10 3.63 0.06
CA LEU A 87 -1.93 2.92 1.03
C LEU A 87 -2.00 1.42 0.73
N ALA A 88 -2.20 1.03 -0.53
CA ALA A 88 -2.24 -0.37 -0.95
C ALA A 88 -0.90 -1.08 -0.69
N LEU A 89 0.22 -0.37 -0.80
CA LEU A 89 1.54 -0.88 -0.45
C LEU A 89 1.86 -0.84 1.06
N GLY A 90 0.90 -0.44 1.91
CA GLY A 90 1.05 -0.44 3.37
C GLY A 90 1.92 0.68 3.92
N LEU A 91 2.08 1.79 3.19
CA LEU A 91 2.98 2.90 3.52
C LEU A 91 2.30 4.07 4.25
N LYS A 92 1.10 3.86 4.81
CA LYS A 92 0.31 4.91 5.48
C LYS A 92 1.08 5.67 6.56
N ASP A 93 1.91 4.96 7.33
CA ASP A 93 2.66 5.51 8.46
C ASP A 93 3.91 6.30 8.03
N LYS A 94 4.30 6.21 6.76
CA LYS A 94 5.37 7.00 6.14
C LYS A 94 4.85 8.27 5.45
N LEU A 95 3.53 8.45 5.34
CA LEU A 95 2.95 9.63 4.70
C LEU A 95 3.09 10.85 5.61
N VAL A 96 3.67 11.92 5.06
CA VAL A 96 3.83 13.24 5.73
C VAL A 96 3.04 14.35 5.05
N GLY A 97 2.41 14.07 3.91
CA GLY A 97 1.55 14.99 3.19
C GLY A 97 0.84 14.33 2.02
N ILE A 98 -0.39 14.70 1.76
CA ILE A 98 -1.22 14.12 0.70
C ILE A 98 -1.98 15.20 -0.08
N GLU A 99 -2.62 14.80 -1.17
CA GLU A 99 -3.34 15.72 -2.05
C GLU A 99 -4.49 16.46 -1.35
N ALA A 100 -4.88 17.58 -1.92
CA ALA A 100 -6.03 18.37 -1.49
C ALA A 100 -7.33 17.54 -1.47
N LYS A 101 -8.24 17.87 -0.55
CA LYS A 101 -9.55 17.22 -0.41
C LYS A 101 -9.50 15.74 0.02
N ALA A 102 -8.40 15.27 0.58
CA ALA A 102 -8.28 13.92 1.11
C ALA A 102 -9.37 13.61 2.16
N ASN A 103 -9.74 14.58 2.96
CA ASN A 103 -10.81 14.48 3.96
C ASN A 103 -12.21 14.23 3.37
N THR A 104 -12.41 14.43 2.06
CA THR A 104 -13.68 14.13 1.36
C THR A 104 -13.73 12.70 0.82
N ARG A 105 -12.62 11.95 0.86
CA ARG A 105 -12.52 10.59 0.32
C ARG A 105 -12.87 9.56 1.39
N ASN A 106 -14.02 8.91 1.20
CA ASN A 106 -14.48 7.89 2.15
C ASN A 106 -13.51 6.72 2.27
N ILE A 107 -12.83 6.34 1.17
CA ILE A 107 -11.85 5.26 1.19
C ILE A 107 -10.69 5.56 2.15
N TYR A 108 -10.22 6.80 2.23
CA TYR A 108 -9.15 7.19 3.15
C TYR A 108 -9.62 7.16 4.60
N LYS A 109 -10.84 7.63 4.85
CA LYS A 109 -11.44 7.60 6.21
C LYS A 109 -11.58 6.17 6.74
N LEU A 110 -11.84 5.21 5.85
CA LEU A 110 -12.00 3.80 6.21
C LEU A 110 -10.64 3.09 6.33
N ALA A 111 -9.75 3.26 5.34
CA ALA A 111 -8.49 2.52 5.26
C ALA A 111 -7.38 3.11 6.15
N ALA A 112 -7.33 4.43 6.28
CA ALA A 112 -6.28 5.14 7.00
C ALA A 112 -6.78 6.50 7.52
N PRO A 113 -7.64 6.55 8.55
CA PRO A 113 -8.23 7.80 9.02
C PRO A 113 -7.20 8.85 9.48
N SER A 114 -6.02 8.43 9.91
CA SER A 114 -4.94 9.33 10.35
C SER A 114 -4.40 10.22 9.23
N ILE A 115 -4.46 9.78 7.97
CA ILE A 115 -3.86 10.55 6.88
C ILE A 115 -4.69 11.75 6.44
N VAL A 116 -6.01 11.78 6.72
CA VAL A 116 -6.90 12.84 6.22
C VAL A 116 -6.60 14.22 6.83
N SER A 117 -5.83 14.28 7.89
CA SER A 117 -5.37 15.50 8.56
C SER A 117 -3.94 15.90 8.21
N LEU A 118 -3.25 15.14 7.34
CA LEU A 118 -1.90 15.47 6.91
C LEU A 118 -1.85 16.76 6.10
N PRO A 119 -0.69 17.44 6.05
CA PRO A 119 -0.46 18.63 5.22
C PRO A 119 -0.94 18.45 3.78
N ASN A 120 -1.57 19.49 3.25
CA ASN A 120 -2.14 19.51 1.91
C ASN A 120 -1.08 19.87 0.88
N MET A 121 -0.69 18.90 0.05
CA MET A 121 0.30 19.04 -1.03
C MET A 121 -0.26 19.66 -2.32
N GLY A 122 -1.49 20.18 -2.30
CA GLY A 122 -2.13 20.75 -3.47
C GLY A 122 -2.97 19.76 -4.26
N THR A 123 -3.24 20.11 -5.51
CA THR A 123 -4.04 19.31 -6.46
C THR A 123 -3.16 18.72 -7.55
N ALA A 124 -3.74 17.89 -8.42
CA ALA A 124 -3.05 17.39 -9.62
C ALA A 124 -2.70 18.48 -10.66
N LYS A 125 -3.14 19.73 -10.45
CA LYS A 125 -2.87 20.87 -11.35
C LYS A 125 -2.04 21.97 -10.71
N GLU A 126 -2.06 22.06 -9.38
CA GLU A 126 -1.42 23.11 -8.62
C GLU A 126 -0.81 22.50 -7.36
N PHE A 127 0.50 22.59 -7.27
CA PHE A 127 1.28 22.01 -6.18
C PHE A 127 1.53 23.03 -5.07
N ASN A 128 1.42 22.59 -3.81
CA ASN A 128 1.73 23.42 -2.66
C ASN A 128 3.19 23.23 -2.21
N THR A 129 4.08 24.01 -2.82
CA THR A 129 5.52 23.93 -2.54
C THR A 129 5.85 24.25 -1.08
N GLU A 130 5.18 25.24 -0.48
CA GLU A 130 5.43 25.65 0.91
C GLU A 130 5.11 24.52 1.88
N ALA A 131 3.95 23.88 1.74
CA ALA A 131 3.57 22.75 2.57
C ALA A 131 4.51 21.56 2.37
N CYS A 132 5.00 21.31 1.14
CA CYS A 132 5.94 20.27 0.85
C CYS A 132 7.29 20.52 1.52
N VAL A 133 7.83 21.73 1.40
CA VAL A 133 9.08 22.11 2.07
C VAL A 133 8.95 22.00 3.60
N ALA A 134 7.84 22.46 4.16
CA ALA A 134 7.60 22.38 5.61
C ALA A 134 7.48 20.92 6.10
N ALA A 135 6.89 20.03 5.31
CA ALA A 135 6.76 18.61 5.64
C ALA A 135 8.10 17.84 5.48
N ALA A 136 9.05 18.39 4.75
CA ALA A 136 10.39 17.84 4.49
C ALA A 136 10.35 16.35 4.11
N PRO A 137 9.63 15.94 3.04
CA PRO A 137 9.61 14.55 2.60
C PRO A 137 10.93 14.15 1.94
N ASP A 138 11.30 12.87 2.06
CA ASP A 138 12.42 12.29 1.31
C ASP A 138 12.06 12.13 -0.19
N VAL A 139 10.78 11.95 -0.49
CA VAL A 139 10.25 11.86 -1.84
C VAL A 139 8.82 12.41 -1.93
N VAL A 140 8.49 13.06 -3.04
CA VAL A 140 7.13 13.44 -3.40
C VAL A 140 6.71 12.81 -4.73
N PHE A 141 5.54 12.16 -4.76
CA PHE A 141 4.94 11.62 -5.98
C PHE A 141 3.99 12.63 -6.61
N LEU A 142 4.22 12.96 -7.88
CA LEU A 142 3.55 14.00 -8.64
C LEU A 142 2.89 13.42 -9.90
N PRO A 143 1.71 13.89 -10.33
CA PRO A 143 1.14 13.51 -11.62
C PRO A 143 1.89 14.18 -12.77
N MET A 144 1.76 13.64 -13.98
CA MET A 144 2.40 14.16 -15.20
C MET A 144 2.18 15.66 -15.42
N LYS A 145 1.02 16.18 -15.04
CA LYS A 145 0.70 17.64 -15.18
C LYS A 145 1.60 18.52 -14.33
N LEU A 146 2.22 17.99 -13.31
CA LEU A 146 3.14 18.69 -12.40
C LEU A 146 4.63 18.41 -12.69
N LYS A 147 4.98 17.88 -13.88
CA LYS A 147 6.36 17.61 -14.27
C LYS A 147 7.29 18.81 -14.04
N LYS A 148 6.85 20.02 -14.37
CA LYS A 148 7.66 21.24 -14.14
C LYS A 148 7.92 21.52 -12.66
N ALA A 149 6.96 21.20 -11.79
CA ALA A 149 7.15 21.33 -10.34
C ALA A 149 8.21 20.35 -9.82
N ALA A 150 8.33 19.15 -10.41
CA ALA A 150 9.35 18.18 -10.05
C ALA A 150 10.77 18.74 -10.20
N ASP A 151 11.04 19.45 -11.29
CA ASP A 151 12.35 20.07 -11.53
C ASP A 151 12.68 21.15 -10.49
N THR A 152 11.67 21.93 -10.09
CA THR A 152 11.81 22.95 -9.03
C THR A 152 12.13 22.31 -7.68
N HIS A 153 11.51 21.16 -7.33
CA HIS A 153 11.70 20.48 -6.04
C HIS A 153 13.10 19.86 -5.90
N GLU A 154 13.65 19.36 -6.99
CA GLU A 154 15.06 18.89 -6.99
C GLU A 154 16.02 20.03 -6.64
N GLY A 155 15.78 21.24 -7.13
CA GLY A 155 16.53 22.43 -6.74
C GLY A 155 16.43 22.78 -5.25
N LEU A 156 15.38 22.29 -4.55
CA LEU A 156 15.17 22.47 -3.11
C LEU A 156 15.63 21.25 -2.29
N GLY A 157 16.29 20.28 -2.92
CA GLY A 157 16.78 19.06 -2.25
C GLY A 157 15.69 18.02 -1.98
N ILE A 158 14.47 18.19 -2.51
CA ILE A 158 13.37 17.23 -2.38
C ILE A 158 13.33 16.35 -3.64
N LYS A 159 13.48 15.04 -3.48
CA LYS A 159 13.33 14.10 -4.60
C LYS A 159 11.89 14.06 -5.08
N ALA A 160 11.68 14.29 -6.37
CA ALA A 160 10.35 14.26 -6.98
C ALA A 160 10.28 13.15 -8.03
N VAL A 161 9.25 12.33 -7.97
CA VAL A 161 8.96 11.24 -8.91
C VAL A 161 7.64 11.53 -9.62
N VAL A 162 7.69 11.63 -10.93
CA VAL A 162 6.50 11.86 -11.76
C VAL A 162 5.91 10.53 -12.19
N VAL A 163 4.59 10.37 -11.99
CA VAL A 163 3.86 9.15 -12.34
C VAL A 163 2.73 9.44 -13.32
N ASN A 164 2.43 8.47 -14.18
CA ASN A 164 1.42 8.57 -15.23
C ASN A 164 0.60 7.28 -15.38
N PRO A 165 -0.15 6.85 -14.38
CA PRO A 165 -0.92 5.60 -14.38
C PRO A 165 -2.25 5.73 -15.16
N GLU A 166 -2.19 6.09 -16.44
CA GLU A 166 -3.37 6.42 -17.25
C GLU A 166 -4.05 5.19 -17.88
N ASP A 167 -3.36 4.06 -17.95
CA ASP A 167 -3.90 2.77 -18.41
C ASP A 167 -3.36 1.62 -17.55
N ALA A 168 -3.82 0.39 -17.81
CA ALA A 168 -3.44 -0.78 -17.03
C ALA A 168 -1.93 -1.08 -17.08
N THR A 169 -1.28 -0.87 -18.22
CA THR A 169 0.16 -1.08 -18.39
C THR A 169 0.95 -0.05 -17.60
N LEU A 170 0.64 1.23 -17.81
CA LEU A 170 1.27 2.34 -17.10
C LEU A 170 1.01 2.30 -15.59
N LEU A 171 -0.17 1.82 -15.17
CA LEU A 171 -0.47 1.60 -13.76
C LEU A 171 0.45 0.53 -13.16
N LYS A 172 0.64 -0.61 -13.82
CA LYS A 172 1.53 -1.69 -13.35
C LYS A 172 2.99 -1.25 -13.30
N GLU A 173 3.45 -0.49 -14.29
CA GLU A 173 4.77 0.13 -14.27
C GLU A 173 4.92 1.10 -13.09
N CYS A 174 3.91 1.93 -12.83
CA CYS A 174 3.87 2.82 -11.68
C CYS A 174 3.95 2.05 -10.35
N ILE A 175 3.18 0.97 -10.20
CA ILE A 175 3.20 0.10 -9.02
C ILE A 175 4.61 -0.47 -8.80
N THR A 176 5.23 -0.99 -9.85
CA THR A 176 6.60 -1.54 -9.80
C THR A 176 7.62 -0.46 -9.44
N LEU A 177 7.53 0.73 -10.04
CA LEU A 177 8.40 1.86 -9.76
C LEU A 177 8.32 2.28 -8.29
N VAL A 178 7.10 2.49 -7.78
CA VAL A 178 6.87 2.87 -6.38
C VAL A 178 7.37 1.78 -5.43
N GLY A 179 7.09 0.50 -5.72
CA GLY A 179 7.56 -0.64 -4.94
C GLY A 179 9.08 -0.69 -4.80
N LYS A 180 9.81 -0.47 -5.90
CA LYS A 180 11.28 -0.39 -5.90
C LYS A 180 11.79 0.78 -5.05
N ILE A 181 11.25 1.99 -5.25
CA ILE A 181 11.66 3.19 -4.52
C ILE A 181 11.43 3.04 -3.01
N THR A 182 10.31 2.45 -2.61
CA THR A 182 9.88 2.37 -1.21
C THR A 182 10.29 1.08 -0.49
N ASN A 183 11.01 0.19 -1.17
CA ASN A 183 11.39 -1.13 -0.67
C ASN A 183 10.18 -2.02 -0.31
N THR A 184 9.16 -2.02 -1.18
CA THR A 184 7.94 -2.83 -1.04
C THR A 184 7.69 -3.71 -2.28
N ILE A 185 8.77 -4.31 -2.82
CA ILE A 185 8.72 -5.08 -4.08
C ILE A 185 7.71 -6.23 -3.99
N GLY A 186 7.74 -7.03 -2.92
CA GLY A 186 6.83 -8.17 -2.77
C GLY A 186 5.36 -7.75 -2.82
N ARG A 187 5.01 -6.61 -2.19
CA ARG A 187 3.64 -6.06 -2.22
C ARG A 187 3.28 -5.52 -3.59
N SER A 188 4.22 -4.85 -4.26
CA SER A 188 3.98 -4.33 -5.62
C SER A 188 3.77 -5.46 -6.63
N ASP A 189 4.52 -6.54 -6.52
CA ASP A 189 4.36 -7.72 -7.37
C ASP A 189 3.03 -8.42 -7.13
N ALA A 190 2.63 -8.58 -5.87
CA ALA A 190 1.33 -9.14 -5.51
C ALA A 190 0.16 -8.29 -6.05
N LEU A 191 0.27 -6.97 -5.97
CA LEU A 191 -0.75 -6.06 -6.51
C LEU A 191 -0.83 -6.17 -8.05
N ASN A 192 0.31 -6.21 -8.74
CA ASN A 192 0.36 -6.41 -10.18
C ASN A 192 -0.23 -7.75 -10.60
N ASN A 193 0.09 -8.84 -9.89
CA ASN A 193 -0.48 -10.16 -10.15
C ASN A 193 -2.01 -10.19 -9.95
N SER A 194 -2.52 -9.47 -8.94
CA SER A 194 -3.96 -9.34 -8.72
C SER A 194 -4.66 -8.62 -9.87
N ILE A 195 -4.04 -7.58 -10.42
CA ILE A 195 -4.53 -6.87 -11.61
C ILE A 195 -4.56 -7.81 -12.82
N ASP A 196 -3.49 -8.57 -13.06
CA ASP A 196 -3.41 -9.50 -14.19
C ASP A 196 -4.46 -10.60 -14.09
N THR A 197 -4.65 -11.18 -12.91
CA THR A 197 -5.69 -12.18 -12.66
C THR A 197 -7.08 -11.60 -12.93
N PHE A 198 -7.38 -10.42 -12.40
CA PHE A 198 -8.67 -9.75 -12.64
C PHE A 198 -8.93 -9.49 -14.12
N LEU A 199 -7.92 -9.02 -14.86
CA LEU A 199 -8.05 -8.78 -16.31
C LEU A 199 -8.24 -10.08 -17.10
N ALA A 200 -7.52 -11.15 -16.74
CA ALA A 200 -7.66 -12.46 -17.38
C ALA A 200 -9.05 -13.07 -17.14
N ASP A 201 -9.54 -13.03 -15.91
CA ASP A 201 -10.85 -13.54 -15.54
C ASP A 201 -12.00 -12.82 -16.27
N ASN A 202 -11.91 -11.50 -16.37
CA ASN A 202 -12.93 -10.73 -17.11
C ASN A 202 -12.88 -11.00 -18.61
N LYS A 203 -11.68 -11.12 -19.18
CA LYS A 203 -11.52 -11.50 -20.59
C LYS A 203 -12.12 -12.88 -20.90
N ALA A 204 -11.89 -13.85 -20.00
CA ALA A 204 -12.46 -15.19 -20.16
C ALA A 204 -13.99 -15.19 -20.09
N LYS A 205 -14.59 -14.41 -19.18
CA LYS A 205 -16.05 -14.27 -19.06
C LYS A 205 -16.67 -13.66 -20.33
N LEU A 206 -16.06 -12.59 -20.87
CA LEU A 206 -16.53 -11.93 -22.09
C LEU A 206 -16.36 -12.76 -23.36
N ALA A 207 -15.40 -13.68 -23.39
CA ALA A 207 -15.20 -14.59 -24.54
C ALA A 207 -16.17 -15.77 -24.58
N GLY A 208 -16.90 -16.02 -23.47
CA GLY A 208 -17.91 -17.08 -23.36
C GLY A 208 -19.35 -16.61 -23.64
N GLU A 209 -19.57 -15.32 -23.92
CA GLU A 209 -20.83 -14.74 -24.39
C GLU A 209 -20.87 -14.63 -25.92
#